data_327430bed8cc99d3ec4d86a5876fda4a
#
_entry.id   327430bed8cc99d3ec4d86a5876fda4a
#
_cell.length_a   1.000
_cell.length_b   1.000
_cell.length_c   1.000
_cell.angle_alpha   90.00
_cell.angle_beta   90.00
_cell.angle_gamma   90.00
#
_symmetry.space_group_name_H-M   'P 1'
#
loop_
_entity.id
_entity.type
_entity.pdbx_description
1 polymer ?
#
loop_
_entity_poly.entity_id
_entity_poly.type
_entity_poly.pdbx_seq_one_letter_code
_entity_poly.pdbx_strand_id
1 'polypeptide(L)'
;MTTLKTQIRPQSQEFKDNAEHMQQLVGDLRSRVAQIKEGGGEANQARHKSRGKLLPRERIEGLLDPGTAFLEFSQLAAFNMYAPDDIPAAGIITGIGVIAGQECVIVANDATVKGGTYYPVTVKKHLRAQDIAQQNHLPCVYLVDSGGANLPNQDEVFPDREHFGRIFFNQANMSAQNIPQIAVVMGSCTAGGAYVPAMADESIIVREQGTIFLAGPPLVKMATGEEVSAEALGGADVHSRESGVTDHYARNDNHALALARNSVARLNRSKPLTLDVQDSIEPLFPPAELFGVVPKNPRIPYDVREVIARIVDASDFDEFKALYGTTLVCGFARLYGMPVGIVANNGVLFSEAAQKGAHFIELCAQRKIPLLFLQNITGFMVGQQYEAGGIAKHGAKMVTAVACAQVPKLTLIIGNSYGAGNYGMCGRAYDPNFLFMWPNARISVMGGEQAAGVLSQVKRSQMEKRGGAWSADEEDAFKQPIIDDFELQSHPYYASARLWDDGVIDPADSRRVLGLALSATLNKPIAETRFGVFRM
;
A
#
# COMPACT_ATOMS: atom_id res chain seq x y z
N MET A 1 -6.13 21.18 -23.46
CA MET A 1 -6.86 20.45 -22.40
C MET A 1 -8.20 21.12 -22.21
N THR A 2 -9.22 20.36 -21.90
CA THR A 2 -10.59 20.90 -21.73
C THR A 2 -10.93 20.82 -20.26
N THR A 3 -11.28 21.97 -19.68
CA THR A 3 -11.71 22.03 -18.27
C THR A 3 -13.01 21.26 -18.09
N LEU A 4 -13.02 20.29 -17.19
CA LEU A 4 -14.20 19.49 -16.87
C LEU A 4 -15.28 20.37 -16.21
N LYS A 5 -16.54 20.12 -16.58
CA LYS A 5 -17.70 20.76 -15.97
C LYS A 5 -18.35 19.79 -15.00
N THR A 6 -18.70 20.26 -13.81
CA THR A 6 -19.44 19.45 -12.86
C THR A 6 -20.95 19.49 -13.11
N GLN A 7 -21.60 18.36 -12.94
CA GLN A 7 -23.06 18.22 -12.87
C GLN A 7 -23.56 18.04 -11.44
N ILE A 8 -22.62 17.91 -10.50
CA ILE A 8 -22.92 17.74 -9.07
C ILE A 8 -23.63 18.99 -8.53
N ARG A 9 -24.66 18.77 -7.76
CA ARG A 9 -25.43 19.81 -7.07
C ARG A 9 -25.27 19.65 -5.54
N PRO A 10 -24.30 20.32 -4.90
CA PRO A 10 -24.03 20.16 -3.47
C PRO A 10 -25.22 20.44 -2.54
N GLN A 11 -26.21 21.18 -3.04
CA GLN A 11 -27.44 21.49 -2.29
C GLN A 11 -28.56 20.43 -2.42
N SER A 12 -28.43 19.46 -3.33
CA SER A 12 -29.41 18.39 -3.49
C SER A 12 -29.43 17.46 -2.30
N GLN A 13 -30.60 16.88 -2.01
CA GLN A 13 -30.74 15.92 -0.91
C GLN A 13 -29.89 14.66 -1.15
N GLU A 14 -29.86 14.17 -2.38
CA GLU A 14 -29.04 13.02 -2.77
C GLU A 14 -27.55 13.24 -2.47
N PHE A 15 -27.00 14.40 -2.85
CA PHE A 15 -25.61 14.73 -2.55
C PHE A 15 -25.34 14.76 -1.03
N LYS A 16 -26.25 15.34 -0.26
CA LYS A 16 -26.12 15.44 1.21
C LYS A 16 -26.16 14.05 1.86
N ASP A 17 -27.08 13.20 1.42
CA ASP A 17 -27.22 11.82 1.95
C ASP A 17 -25.98 10.97 1.63
N ASN A 18 -25.43 11.11 0.43
CA ASN A 18 -24.18 10.47 0.02
C ASN A 18 -22.99 10.99 0.84
N ALA A 19 -22.89 12.31 1.01
CA ALA A 19 -21.82 12.95 1.76
C ALA A 19 -21.86 12.55 3.25
N GLU A 20 -23.03 12.52 3.86
CA GLU A 20 -23.20 12.07 5.24
C GLU A 20 -22.74 10.62 5.41
N HIS A 21 -23.16 9.74 4.52
CA HIS A 21 -22.73 8.34 4.55
C HIS A 21 -21.21 8.19 4.42
N MET A 22 -20.59 8.88 3.45
CA MET A 22 -19.13 8.83 3.27
C MET A 22 -18.40 9.42 4.47
N GLN A 23 -18.90 10.51 5.06
CA GLN A 23 -18.33 11.12 6.26
C GLN A 23 -18.38 10.18 7.46
N GLN A 24 -19.43 9.36 7.60
CA GLN A 24 -19.49 8.32 8.63
C GLN A 24 -18.39 7.27 8.44
N LEU A 25 -18.18 6.79 7.20
CA LEU A 25 -17.11 5.84 6.89
C LEU A 25 -15.71 6.43 7.15
N VAL A 26 -15.50 7.69 6.76
CA VAL A 26 -14.24 8.41 7.01
C VAL A 26 -14.02 8.65 8.51
N GLY A 27 -15.09 8.97 9.25
CA GLY A 27 -15.04 9.12 10.71
C GLY A 27 -14.60 7.83 11.42
N ASP A 28 -15.16 6.69 11.01
CA ASP A 28 -14.75 5.37 11.52
C ASP A 28 -13.28 5.07 11.18
N LEU A 29 -12.87 5.29 9.93
CA LEU A 29 -11.48 5.12 9.50
C LEU A 29 -10.51 5.97 10.35
N ARG A 30 -10.80 7.26 10.53
CA ARG A 30 -9.97 8.17 11.32
C ARG A 30 -9.87 7.75 12.78
N SER A 31 -10.99 7.29 13.36
CA SER A 31 -11.01 6.78 14.74
C SER A 31 -10.12 5.54 14.90
N ARG A 32 -10.21 4.58 13.97
CA ARG A 32 -9.37 3.37 13.98
C ARG A 32 -7.89 3.68 13.80
N VAL A 33 -7.57 4.56 12.85
CA VAL A 33 -6.19 4.99 12.63
C VAL A 33 -5.64 5.72 13.85
N ALA A 34 -6.45 6.53 14.55
CA ALA A 34 -6.05 7.17 15.80
C ALA A 34 -5.73 6.13 16.89
N GLN A 35 -6.56 5.11 17.07
CA GLN A 35 -6.29 4.00 18.00
C GLN A 35 -5.00 3.23 17.64
N ILE A 36 -4.81 2.92 16.35
CA ILE A 36 -3.60 2.23 15.87
C ILE A 36 -2.34 3.05 16.16
N LYS A 37 -2.41 4.37 16.08
CA LYS A 37 -1.29 5.27 16.40
C LYS A 37 -0.85 5.24 17.86
N GLU A 38 -1.70 4.79 18.77
CA GLU A 38 -1.35 4.56 20.18
C GLU A 38 -0.42 3.35 20.39
N GLY A 39 -0.16 2.56 19.32
CA GLY A 39 0.76 1.41 19.37
C GLY A 39 0.40 0.43 20.49
N GLY A 40 1.35 0.12 21.37
CA GLY A 40 1.15 -0.79 22.50
C GLY A 40 0.35 -0.21 23.69
N GLY A 41 -0.20 1.01 23.54
CA GLY A 41 -0.99 1.69 24.56
C GLY A 41 -0.17 2.41 25.62
N GLU A 42 -0.84 3.21 26.45
CA GLU A 42 -0.24 4.16 27.39
C GLU A 42 0.81 3.53 28.32
N ALA A 43 0.50 2.37 28.91
CA ALA A 43 1.41 1.71 29.85
C ALA A 43 2.73 1.29 29.19
N ASN A 44 2.66 0.73 27.97
CA ASN A 44 3.86 0.32 27.23
C ASN A 44 4.64 1.53 26.70
N GLN A 45 3.96 2.60 26.29
CA GLN A 45 4.59 3.86 25.90
C GLN A 45 5.33 4.49 27.09
N ALA A 46 4.69 4.56 28.27
CA ALA A 46 5.34 5.08 29.49
C ALA A 46 6.56 4.27 29.87
N ARG A 47 6.48 2.92 29.83
CA ARG A 47 7.62 2.01 30.05
C ARG A 47 8.73 2.24 29.03
N HIS A 48 8.40 2.48 27.76
CA HIS A 48 9.38 2.77 26.71
C HIS A 48 10.11 4.08 26.98
N LYS A 49 9.37 5.14 27.27
CA LYS A 49 9.91 6.47 27.60
C LYS A 49 10.75 6.47 28.88
N SER A 50 10.38 5.68 29.91
CA SER A 50 11.15 5.60 31.16
C SER A 50 12.58 5.05 30.97
N ARG A 51 12.84 4.40 29.82
CA ARG A 51 14.17 3.91 29.41
C ARG A 51 14.97 4.97 28.62
N GLY A 52 14.48 6.22 28.52
CA GLY A 52 15.13 7.28 27.77
C GLY A 52 14.96 7.19 26.24
N LYS A 53 14.03 6.38 25.76
CA LYS A 53 13.77 6.19 24.34
C LYS A 53 12.65 7.09 23.84
N LEU A 54 12.75 7.57 22.61
CA LEU A 54 11.65 8.19 21.88
C LEU A 54 10.67 7.13 21.38
N LEU A 55 9.38 7.46 21.31
CA LEU A 55 8.39 6.60 20.65
C LEU A 55 8.69 6.49 19.14
N PRO A 56 8.29 5.41 18.45
CA PRO A 56 8.59 5.22 17.03
C PRO A 56 8.13 6.40 16.16
N ARG A 57 6.98 6.99 16.44
CA ARG A 57 6.48 8.16 15.69
C ARG A 57 7.25 9.43 15.99
N GLU A 58 7.72 9.62 17.24
CA GLU A 58 8.62 10.71 17.61
C GLU A 58 9.99 10.55 16.91
N ARG A 59 10.49 9.33 16.76
CA ARG A 59 11.70 9.02 15.98
C ARG A 59 11.54 9.38 14.51
N ILE A 60 10.42 9.02 13.89
CA ILE A 60 10.12 9.36 12.49
C ILE A 60 10.02 10.88 12.33
N GLU A 61 9.28 11.57 13.20
CA GLU A 61 9.14 13.03 13.18
C GLU A 61 10.50 13.74 13.28
N GLY A 62 11.36 13.29 14.19
CA GLY A 62 12.71 13.82 14.35
C GLY A 62 13.67 13.52 13.19
N LEU A 63 13.36 12.51 12.38
CA LEU A 63 14.12 12.12 11.20
C LEU A 63 13.75 12.95 9.97
N LEU A 64 12.50 13.31 9.81
CA LEU A 64 11.97 14.04 8.66
C LEU A 64 12.42 15.50 8.61
N ASP A 65 12.41 16.06 7.41
CA ASP A 65 12.58 17.50 7.23
C ASP A 65 11.35 18.24 7.76
N PRO A 66 11.52 19.33 8.51
CA PRO A 66 10.42 20.06 9.10
C PRO A 66 9.40 20.53 8.03
N GLY A 67 8.13 20.33 8.30
CA GLY A 67 7.04 20.74 7.42
C GLY A 67 6.83 19.86 6.19
N THR A 68 7.59 18.78 6.03
CA THR A 68 7.36 17.81 4.94
C THR A 68 6.33 16.76 5.32
N ALA A 69 5.65 16.21 4.31
CA ALA A 69 4.66 15.16 4.52
C ALA A 69 5.32 13.80 4.76
N PHE A 70 4.67 12.98 5.59
CA PHE A 70 4.96 11.56 5.72
C PHE A 70 3.82 10.75 5.09
N LEU A 71 4.10 10.07 3.99
CA LEU A 71 3.16 9.13 3.35
C LEU A 71 3.26 7.79 4.06
N GLU A 72 2.56 7.65 5.19
CA GLU A 72 2.46 6.38 5.91
C GLU A 72 1.57 5.41 5.13
N PHE A 73 2.04 4.21 4.87
CA PHE A 73 1.26 3.18 4.19
C PHE A 73 1.04 1.95 5.08
N SER A 74 -0.03 1.18 4.73
CA SER A 74 -0.44 -0.04 5.43
C SER A 74 -0.70 0.16 6.93
N GLN A 75 -1.36 1.26 7.31
CA GLN A 75 -1.67 1.58 8.71
C GLN A 75 -2.55 0.52 9.38
N LEU A 76 -3.49 -0.08 8.62
CA LEU A 76 -4.43 -1.11 9.10
C LEU A 76 -3.84 -2.54 9.07
N ALA A 77 -2.57 -2.71 8.74
CA ALA A 77 -1.94 -4.03 8.71
C ALA A 77 -2.12 -4.78 10.04
N ALA A 78 -2.47 -6.07 9.97
CA ALA A 78 -2.79 -6.96 11.10
C ALA A 78 -4.10 -6.64 11.86
N PHE A 79 -4.89 -5.66 11.44
CA PHE A 79 -6.14 -5.30 12.11
C PHE A 79 -7.07 -6.53 12.26
N ASN A 80 -7.43 -6.87 13.51
CA ASN A 80 -8.26 -8.03 13.88
C ASN A 80 -7.78 -9.41 13.36
N MET A 81 -6.47 -9.60 13.15
CA MET A 81 -5.98 -10.87 12.62
C MET A 81 -5.45 -11.85 13.67
N TYR A 82 -5.03 -11.39 14.83
CA TYR A 82 -4.31 -12.19 15.81
C TYR A 82 -4.99 -12.28 17.18
N ALA A 83 -6.33 -12.23 17.23
CA ALA A 83 -7.06 -12.33 18.50
C ALA A 83 -6.64 -13.55 19.34
N PRO A 84 -6.44 -13.42 20.65
CA PRO A 84 -6.73 -12.24 21.48
C PRO A 84 -5.64 -11.15 21.45
N ASP A 85 -4.52 -11.37 20.74
CA ASP A 85 -3.47 -10.36 20.59
C ASP A 85 -3.93 -9.24 19.65
N ASP A 86 -3.64 -8.00 20.02
CA ASP A 86 -3.75 -6.84 19.14
C ASP A 86 -2.35 -6.40 18.71
N ILE A 87 -2.15 -6.26 17.39
CA ILE A 87 -0.85 -5.92 16.79
C ILE A 87 -1.03 -4.68 15.90
N PRO A 88 -1.22 -3.50 16.49
CA PRO A 88 -1.45 -2.26 15.74
C PRO A 88 -0.37 -2.01 14.69
N ALA A 89 -0.78 -1.65 13.48
CA ALA A 89 0.11 -1.45 12.32
C ALA A 89 1.09 -2.61 12.07
N ALA A 90 0.74 -3.83 12.49
CA ALA A 90 1.62 -5.01 12.48
C ALA A 90 2.93 -4.81 13.28
N GLY A 91 2.95 -3.95 14.30
CA GLY A 91 4.13 -3.68 15.13
C GLY A 91 5.28 -2.96 14.39
N ILE A 92 5.02 -2.40 13.21
CA ILE A 92 6.02 -1.71 12.38
C ILE A 92 5.38 -0.56 11.61
N ILE A 93 6.01 0.61 11.65
CA ILE A 93 5.54 1.78 10.90
C ILE A 93 6.35 1.89 9.61
N THR A 94 5.68 2.02 8.49
CA THR A 94 6.30 2.13 7.16
C THR A 94 5.73 3.31 6.40
N GLY A 95 6.58 4.02 5.69
CA GLY A 95 6.15 5.18 4.91
C GLY A 95 7.28 5.81 4.10
N ILE A 96 6.93 6.84 3.35
CA ILE A 96 7.89 7.66 2.62
C ILE A 96 7.88 9.05 3.21
N GLY A 97 9.06 9.58 3.47
CA GLY A 97 9.25 10.95 3.94
C GLY A 97 10.52 11.58 3.38
N VAL A 98 10.63 12.87 3.53
CA VAL A 98 11.80 13.63 3.07
C VAL A 98 12.81 13.75 4.20
N ILE A 99 14.03 13.30 3.97
CA ILE A 99 15.16 13.36 4.90
C ILE A 99 16.30 14.08 4.19
N ALA A 100 16.74 15.22 4.72
CA ALA A 100 17.81 16.03 4.11
C ALA A 100 17.60 16.27 2.59
N GLY A 101 16.35 16.58 2.19
CA GLY A 101 15.97 16.83 0.82
C GLY A 101 15.76 15.58 -0.06
N GLN A 102 15.92 14.36 0.47
CA GLN A 102 15.77 13.10 -0.27
C GLN A 102 14.50 12.36 0.18
N GLU A 103 13.70 11.90 -0.77
CA GLU A 103 12.59 10.97 -0.48
C GLU A 103 13.16 9.61 -0.10
N CYS A 104 12.84 9.11 1.09
CA CYS A 104 13.32 7.85 1.63
C CYS A 104 12.16 6.98 2.12
N VAL A 105 12.28 5.67 1.98
CA VAL A 105 11.44 4.72 2.69
C VAL A 105 11.93 4.58 4.11
N ILE A 106 11.04 4.73 5.07
CA ILE A 106 11.31 4.58 6.51
C ILE A 106 10.61 3.32 6.99
N VAL A 107 11.34 2.48 7.70
CA VAL A 107 10.83 1.26 8.34
C VAL A 107 11.19 1.33 9.82
N ALA A 108 10.20 1.55 10.68
CA ALA A 108 10.42 1.75 12.11
C ALA A 108 9.70 0.69 12.94
N ASN A 109 10.43 -0.11 13.70
CA ASN A 109 9.84 -1.05 14.64
C ASN A 109 9.12 -0.32 15.77
N ASP A 110 7.96 -0.81 16.18
CA ASP A 110 7.27 -0.36 17.38
C ASP A 110 7.48 -1.35 18.53
N ALA A 111 8.52 -1.10 19.33
CA ALA A 111 8.81 -1.93 20.49
C ALA A 111 7.76 -1.82 21.62
N THR A 112 6.82 -0.88 21.55
CA THR A 112 5.68 -0.84 22.47
C THR A 112 4.65 -1.92 22.16
N VAL A 113 4.62 -2.42 20.91
CA VAL A 113 3.78 -3.51 20.44
C VAL A 113 4.56 -4.82 20.52
N LYS A 114 4.24 -5.67 21.51
CA LYS A 114 4.87 -7.00 21.70
C LYS A 114 6.41 -6.98 21.60
N GLY A 115 7.06 -5.91 22.07
CA GLY A 115 8.51 -5.77 22.02
C GLY A 115 9.12 -5.65 20.62
N GLY A 116 8.35 -5.21 19.64
CA GLY A 116 8.79 -5.14 18.23
C GLY A 116 8.97 -6.50 17.55
N THR A 117 8.30 -7.54 18.06
CA THR A 117 8.37 -8.90 17.52
C THR A 117 7.68 -8.99 16.17
N TYR A 118 8.29 -9.73 15.24
CA TYR A 118 7.76 -9.94 13.88
C TYR A 118 6.73 -11.08 13.84
N TYR A 119 5.49 -10.73 13.59
CA TYR A 119 4.42 -11.63 13.18
C TYR A 119 4.45 -11.85 11.66
N PRO A 120 3.71 -12.83 11.10
CA PRO A 120 3.67 -13.06 9.64
C PRO A 120 3.36 -11.80 8.84
N VAL A 121 2.35 -11.02 9.26
CA VAL A 121 2.00 -9.75 8.59
C VAL A 121 3.05 -8.65 8.80
N THR A 122 3.80 -8.66 9.90
CA THR A 122 4.94 -7.75 10.10
C THR A 122 6.01 -7.97 9.04
N VAL A 123 6.36 -9.24 8.78
CA VAL A 123 7.29 -9.62 7.70
C VAL A 123 6.78 -9.14 6.35
N LYS A 124 5.52 -9.45 6.03
CA LYS A 124 4.88 -9.04 4.77
C LYS A 124 4.89 -7.52 4.58
N LYS A 125 4.66 -6.75 5.66
CA LYS A 125 4.69 -5.28 5.62
C LYS A 125 6.11 -4.74 5.40
N HIS A 126 7.11 -5.33 6.07
CA HIS A 126 8.51 -4.97 5.84
C HIS A 126 8.93 -5.24 4.39
N LEU A 127 8.60 -6.44 3.87
CA LEU A 127 8.87 -6.79 2.47
C LEU A 127 8.18 -5.80 1.51
N ARG A 128 6.92 -5.42 1.76
CA ARG A 128 6.24 -4.43 0.92
C ARG A 128 6.94 -3.06 0.96
N ALA A 129 7.46 -2.63 2.10
CA ALA A 129 8.25 -1.40 2.19
C ALA A 129 9.53 -1.49 1.32
N GLN A 130 10.21 -2.63 1.36
CA GLN A 130 11.37 -2.87 0.49
C GLN A 130 11.01 -2.95 -0.99
N ASP A 131 9.87 -3.56 -1.35
CA ASP A 131 9.38 -3.56 -2.73
C ASP A 131 9.13 -2.14 -3.24
N ILE A 132 8.48 -1.31 -2.43
CA ILE A 132 8.26 0.11 -2.76
C ILE A 132 9.61 0.83 -2.95
N ALA A 133 10.58 0.58 -2.06
CA ALA A 133 11.91 1.17 -2.18
C ALA A 133 12.61 0.72 -3.47
N GLN A 134 12.59 -0.56 -3.80
CA GLN A 134 13.22 -1.12 -4.99
C GLN A 134 12.53 -0.68 -6.28
N GLN A 135 11.19 -0.72 -6.31
CA GLN A 135 10.43 -0.30 -7.48
C GLN A 135 10.66 1.17 -7.84
N ASN A 136 10.88 2.01 -6.83
CA ASN A 136 10.99 3.46 -6.97
C ASN A 136 12.42 4.00 -6.74
N HIS A 137 13.40 3.15 -6.50
CA HIS A 137 14.80 3.52 -6.20
C HIS A 137 14.92 4.49 -5.01
N LEU A 138 14.20 4.24 -3.93
CA LEU A 138 14.23 5.07 -2.72
C LEU A 138 15.22 4.52 -1.70
N PRO A 139 16.11 5.34 -1.11
CA PRO A 139 16.92 4.94 0.04
C PRO A 139 16.05 4.40 1.16
N CYS A 140 16.52 3.37 1.87
CA CYS A 140 15.84 2.82 3.04
C CYS A 140 16.52 3.27 4.33
N VAL A 141 15.73 3.72 5.30
CA VAL A 141 16.17 4.01 6.66
C VAL A 141 15.40 3.11 7.63
N TYR A 142 16.12 2.20 8.29
CA TYR A 142 15.58 1.25 9.25
C TYR A 142 15.82 1.76 10.67
N LEU A 143 14.76 2.07 11.41
CA LEU A 143 14.82 2.39 12.84
C LEU A 143 14.55 1.12 13.63
N VAL A 144 15.61 0.44 14.03
CA VAL A 144 15.54 -0.93 14.55
C VAL A 144 15.38 -0.94 16.07
N ASP A 145 14.30 -1.58 16.52
CA ASP A 145 14.03 -1.85 17.94
C ASP A 145 13.12 -3.11 18.02
N SER A 146 13.70 -4.30 17.77
CA SER A 146 12.97 -5.53 17.53
C SER A 146 13.44 -6.69 18.39
N GLY A 147 12.48 -7.43 18.94
CA GLY A 147 12.71 -8.70 19.64
C GLY A 147 12.95 -9.92 18.73
N GLY A 148 12.96 -9.74 17.39
CA GLY A 148 13.12 -10.83 16.43
C GLY A 148 11.79 -11.48 16.03
N ALA A 149 11.84 -12.72 15.53
CA ALA A 149 10.67 -13.46 15.04
C ALA A 149 9.73 -13.90 16.17
N ASN A 150 8.42 -13.91 15.90
CA ASN A 150 7.43 -14.50 16.81
C ASN A 150 7.54 -16.01 16.78
N LEU A 151 8.06 -16.61 17.84
CA LEU A 151 8.33 -18.05 17.93
C LEU A 151 7.08 -18.93 17.81
N PRO A 152 5.92 -18.59 18.39
CA PRO A 152 4.70 -19.37 18.20
C PRO A 152 4.24 -19.51 16.74
N ASN A 153 4.55 -18.52 15.89
CA ASN A 153 4.22 -18.51 14.46
C ASN A 153 5.47 -18.72 13.58
N GLN A 154 6.47 -19.43 14.06
CA GLN A 154 7.76 -19.56 13.37
C GLN A 154 7.63 -20.19 11.96
N ASP A 155 6.69 -21.08 11.76
CA ASP A 155 6.37 -21.73 10.49
C ASP A 155 5.83 -20.75 9.42
N GLU A 156 5.16 -19.68 9.82
CA GLU A 156 4.68 -18.63 8.94
C GLU A 156 5.60 -17.39 8.86
N VAL A 157 6.72 -17.42 9.61
CA VAL A 157 7.68 -16.28 9.66
C VAL A 157 9.03 -16.63 9.06
N PHE A 158 9.50 -17.89 9.16
CA PHE A 158 10.90 -18.24 8.90
C PHE A 158 11.16 -19.00 7.59
N PRO A 159 10.48 -20.15 7.27
CA PRO A 159 11.03 -21.12 6.32
C PRO A 159 10.79 -20.83 4.84
N ASP A 160 9.81 -20.00 4.46
CA ASP A 160 9.40 -19.82 3.08
C ASP A 160 10.09 -18.63 2.41
N ARG A 161 9.92 -18.54 1.09
CA ARG A 161 10.53 -17.53 0.22
C ARG A 161 10.22 -16.09 0.64
N GLU A 162 8.95 -15.79 0.94
CA GLU A 162 8.49 -14.44 1.32
C GLU A 162 8.41 -14.28 2.84
N HIS A 163 9.29 -14.97 3.57
CA HIS A 163 9.45 -14.90 5.00
C HIS A 163 10.66 -14.04 5.42
N PHE A 164 11.03 -14.10 6.67
CA PHE A 164 12.00 -13.21 7.31
C PHE A 164 13.35 -13.12 6.57
N GLY A 165 13.85 -14.25 6.06
CA GLY A 165 15.09 -14.30 5.28
C GLY A 165 15.06 -13.45 4.00
N ARG A 166 13.87 -13.22 3.42
CA ARG A 166 13.70 -12.39 2.22
C ARG A 166 14.06 -10.94 2.47
N ILE A 167 13.87 -10.44 3.70
CA ILE A 167 14.26 -9.08 4.09
C ILE A 167 15.74 -8.84 3.80
N PHE A 168 16.59 -9.77 4.19
CA PHE A 168 18.05 -9.66 4.02
C PHE A 168 18.48 -9.85 2.57
N PHE A 169 17.84 -10.79 1.88
CA PHE A 169 18.04 -10.96 0.45
C PHE A 169 17.73 -9.67 -0.32
N ASN A 170 16.60 -9.05 -0.03
CA ASN A 170 16.20 -7.79 -0.66
C ASN A 170 17.18 -6.66 -0.32
N GLN A 171 17.58 -6.54 0.94
CA GLN A 171 18.51 -5.51 1.40
C GLN A 171 19.86 -5.59 0.65
N ALA A 172 20.44 -6.79 0.53
CA ALA A 172 21.68 -6.99 -0.22
C ALA A 172 21.54 -6.64 -1.72
N ASN A 173 20.42 -7.07 -2.34
CA ASN A 173 20.18 -6.80 -3.75
C ASN A 173 19.84 -5.32 -4.03
N MET A 174 19.17 -4.63 -3.12
CA MET A 174 18.92 -3.20 -3.23
C MET A 174 20.22 -2.40 -3.11
N SER A 175 21.09 -2.74 -2.15
CA SER A 175 22.42 -2.13 -2.06
C SER A 175 23.23 -2.33 -3.35
N ALA A 176 23.23 -3.55 -3.91
CA ALA A 176 23.88 -3.84 -5.20
C ALA A 176 23.28 -3.07 -6.39
N GLN A 177 22.05 -2.58 -6.28
CA GLN A 177 21.38 -1.71 -7.26
C GLN A 177 21.56 -0.21 -6.97
N ASN A 178 22.46 0.15 -6.07
CA ASN A 178 22.69 1.53 -5.61
C ASN A 178 21.44 2.17 -4.95
N ILE A 179 20.65 1.37 -4.27
CA ILE A 179 19.56 1.83 -3.39
C ILE A 179 20.10 1.79 -1.96
N PRO A 180 20.46 2.93 -1.37
CA PRO A 180 21.14 2.98 -0.09
C PRO A 180 20.34 2.38 1.05
N GLN A 181 21.04 1.67 1.94
CA GLN A 181 20.48 0.98 3.10
C GLN A 181 21.14 1.53 4.37
N ILE A 182 20.39 2.26 5.20
CA ILE A 182 20.89 2.88 6.44
C ILE A 182 20.12 2.27 7.62
N ALA A 183 20.84 1.70 8.58
CA ALA A 183 20.23 1.14 9.78
C ALA A 183 20.59 1.96 11.03
N VAL A 184 19.60 2.19 11.89
CA VAL A 184 19.76 2.90 13.16
C VAL A 184 19.25 1.99 14.28
N VAL A 185 20.16 1.42 15.05
CA VAL A 185 19.86 0.51 16.14
C VAL A 185 19.56 1.29 17.42
N MET A 186 18.29 1.40 17.74
CA MET A 186 17.76 2.20 18.85
C MET A 186 17.19 1.35 19.98
N GLY A 187 17.43 0.05 19.92
CA GLY A 187 16.97 -0.93 20.89
C GLY A 187 17.49 -2.31 20.57
N SER A 188 16.74 -3.33 20.95
CA SER A 188 17.12 -4.72 20.67
C SER A 188 17.16 -4.99 19.18
N CYS A 189 18.17 -5.78 18.79
CA CYS A 189 18.31 -6.32 17.44
C CYS A 189 18.83 -7.76 17.56
N THR A 190 17.90 -8.71 17.69
CA THR A 190 18.20 -10.08 18.12
C THR A 190 17.96 -11.09 17.01
N ALA A 191 18.75 -12.15 17.02
CA ALA A 191 18.67 -13.30 16.10
C ALA A 191 18.78 -12.86 14.64
N GLY A 192 17.87 -13.31 13.77
CA GLY A 192 17.86 -12.90 12.36
C GLY A 192 17.81 -11.39 12.15
N GLY A 193 17.14 -10.65 13.06
CA GLY A 193 17.09 -9.19 13.02
C GLY A 193 18.47 -8.50 13.04
N ALA A 194 19.48 -9.16 13.63
CA ALA A 194 20.85 -8.64 13.67
C ALA A 194 21.46 -8.41 12.27
N TYR A 195 20.95 -9.07 11.25
CA TYR A 195 21.40 -8.86 9.87
C TYR A 195 20.93 -7.53 9.25
N VAL A 196 19.84 -6.93 9.76
CA VAL A 196 19.41 -5.62 9.24
C VAL A 196 20.51 -4.56 9.36
N PRO A 197 21.11 -4.30 10.55
CA PRO A 197 22.24 -3.38 10.65
C PRO A 197 23.55 -3.95 10.08
N ALA A 198 23.81 -5.26 10.20
CA ALA A 198 25.05 -5.86 9.75
C ALA A 198 25.19 -5.91 8.21
N MET A 199 24.08 -5.82 7.47
CA MET A 199 24.04 -5.79 6.00
C MET A 199 23.64 -4.42 5.44
N ALA A 200 23.46 -3.41 6.28
CA ALA A 200 23.25 -2.04 5.84
C ALA A 200 24.54 -1.44 5.26
N ASP A 201 24.41 -0.47 4.37
CA ASP A 201 25.57 0.26 3.82
C ASP A 201 26.22 1.14 4.88
N GLU A 202 25.41 1.72 5.77
CA GLU A 202 25.85 2.40 6.99
C GLU A 202 24.97 2.00 8.17
N SER A 203 25.59 1.77 9.34
CA SER A 203 24.88 1.44 10.56
C SER A 203 25.26 2.33 11.74
N ILE A 204 24.23 2.72 12.51
CA ILE A 204 24.32 3.62 13.66
C ILE A 204 23.80 2.85 14.88
N ILE A 205 24.46 2.94 16.02
CA ILE A 205 23.97 2.32 17.26
C ILE A 205 23.88 3.31 18.40
N VAL A 206 22.79 3.26 19.17
CA VAL A 206 22.59 4.10 20.35
C VAL A 206 23.22 3.42 21.58
N ARG A 207 24.12 4.13 22.25
CA ARG A 207 24.79 3.71 23.47
C ARG A 207 23.79 3.31 24.56
N GLU A 208 24.08 2.21 25.27
CA GLU A 208 23.30 1.71 26.42
C GLU A 208 21.82 1.38 26.10
N GLN A 209 21.43 1.43 24.82
CA GLN A 209 20.08 1.10 24.35
C GLN A 209 20.08 0.10 23.20
N GLY A 210 20.95 0.34 22.22
CA GLY A 210 21.09 -0.51 21.05
C GLY A 210 21.91 -1.75 21.37
N THR A 211 21.42 -2.91 20.96
CA THR A 211 22.17 -4.18 21.05
C THR A 211 22.01 -4.98 19.78
N ILE A 212 23.07 -5.60 19.30
CA ILE A 212 23.09 -6.49 18.13
C ILE A 212 23.73 -7.81 18.53
N PHE A 213 22.99 -8.91 18.44
CA PHE A 213 23.56 -10.24 18.65
C PHE A 213 22.71 -11.33 18.00
N LEU A 214 23.36 -12.38 17.48
CA LEU A 214 22.67 -13.53 16.90
C LEU A 214 21.99 -14.40 17.97
N ALA A 215 22.60 -14.49 19.15
CA ALA A 215 22.05 -15.20 20.29
C ALA A 215 22.08 -14.27 21.51
N GLY A 216 20.92 -14.00 22.10
CA GLY A 216 20.83 -13.17 23.32
C GLY A 216 21.42 -13.88 24.57
N PRO A 217 21.67 -13.12 25.66
CA PRO A 217 22.29 -13.68 26.88
C PRO A 217 21.69 -14.98 27.41
N PRO A 218 20.33 -15.17 27.41
CA PRO A 218 19.75 -16.44 27.86
C PRO A 218 20.15 -17.64 26.99
N LEU A 219 20.25 -17.44 25.69
CA LEU A 219 20.63 -18.49 24.74
C LEU A 219 22.14 -18.78 24.83
N VAL A 220 22.97 -17.75 25.01
CA VAL A 220 24.41 -17.90 25.24
C VAL A 220 24.64 -18.73 26.52
N LYS A 221 23.98 -18.37 27.62
CA LYS A 221 24.08 -19.13 28.87
C LYS A 221 23.66 -20.59 28.71
N MET A 222 22.58 -20.84 27.97
CA MET A 222 22.11 -22.22 27.73
C MET A 222 23.09 -23.02 26.85
N ALA A 223 23.71 -22.40 25.85
CA ALA A 223 24.55 -23.05 24.85
C ALA A 223 26.00 -23.25 25.35
N THR A 224 26.56 -22.30 26.09
CA THR A 224 27.99 -22.28 26.48
C THR A 224 28.23 -22.26 28.00
N GLY A 225 27.18 -21.98 28.79
CA GLY A 225 27.32 -21.77 30.24
C GLY A 225 27.82 -20.36 30.61
N GLU A 226 28.12 -19.51 29.65
CA GLU A 226 28.62 -18.13 29.85
C GLU A 226 27.52 -17.21 30.37
N GLU A 227 27.80 -16.47 31.44
CA GLU A 227 26.93 -15.42 31.94
C GLU A 227 27.46 -14.06 31.48
N VAL A 228 26.75 -13.42 30.59
CA VAL A 228 27.13 -12.14 29.97
C VAL A 228 25.93 -11.20 29.94
N SER A 229 26.15 -9.89 30.17
CA SER A 229 25.11 -8.89 30.00
C SER A 229 24.87 -8.59 28.51
N ALA A 230 23.69 -8.07 28.17
CA ALA A 230 23.36 -7.69 26.78
C ALA A 230 24.34 -6.62 26.24
N GLU A 231 24.72 -5.64 27.07
CA GLU A 231 25.67 -4.59 26.69
C GLU A 231 27.09 -5.16 26.45
N ALA A 232 27.55 -6.06 27.30
CA ALA A 232 28.87 -6.71 27.13
C ALA A 232 28.89 -7.71 25.96
N LEU A 233 27.73 -8.31 25.63
CA LEU A 233 27.62 -9.27 24.52
C LEU A 233 27.59 -8.60 23.16
N GLY A 234 26.83 -7.51 23.04
CA GLY A 234 26.60 -6.87 21.75
C GLY A 234 26.06 -5.45 21.85
N GLY A 235 26.52 -4.68 22.83
CA GLY A 235 26.21 -3.26 22.96
C GLY A 235 27.02 -2.36 22.05
N ALA A 236 26.78 -1.07 22.16
CA ALA A 236 27.37 -0.07 21.26
C ALA A 236 28.90 -0.02 21.36
N ASP A 237 29.47 -0.15 22.56
CA ASP A 237 30.93 -0.15 22.74
C ASP A 237 31.59 -1.33 22.05
N VAL A 238 31.02 -2.53 22.17
CA VAL A 238 31.51 -3.75 21.49
C VAL A 238 31.49 -3.56 19.98
N HIS A 239 30.36 -3.10 19.42
CA HIS A 239 30.20 -3.06 17.95
C HIS A 239 30.88 -1.87 17.28
N SER A 240 31.05 -0.76 17.98
CA SER A 240 31.75 0.40 17.43
C SER A 240 33.26 0.42 17.68
N ARG A 241 33.78 -0.36 18.67
CA ARG A 241 35.21 -0.33 19.05
C ARG A 241 35.96 -1.63 18.78
N GLU A 242 35.28 -2.78 18.86
CA GLU A 242 35.94 -4.09 18.81
C GLU A 242 35.56 -4.86 17.55
N SER A 243 34.27 -5.11 17.32
CA SER A 243 33.80 -5.91 16.19
C SER A 243 33.70 -5.16 14.88
N GLY A 244 33.54 -3.82 14.90
CA GLY A 244 33.37 -3.01 13.72
C GLY A 244 32.04 -3.22 12.97
N VAL A 245 31.02 -3.79 13.62
CA VAL A 245 29.69 -4.00 13.00
C VAL A 245 28.96 -2.69 12.76
N THR A 246 29.20 -1.68 13.59
CA THR A 246 28.55 -0.37 13.45
C THR A 246 29.57 0.75 13.16
N ASP A 247 29.16 1.67 12.27
CA ASP A 247 30.01 2.76 11.77
C ASP A 247 29.92 4.01 12.65
N HIS A 248 28.76 4.22 13.29
CA HIS A 248 28.51 5.44 14.07
C HIS A 248 27.96 5.13 15.45
N TYR A 249 28.58 5.79 16.45
CA TYR A 249 28.23 5.70 17.85
C TYR A 249 27.38 6.88 18.28
N ALA A 250 26.12 6.66 18.63
CA ALA A 250 25.17 7.69 19.04
C ALA A 250 25.01 7.71 20.58
N ARG A 251 24.90 8.91 21.16
CA ARG A 251 24.72 9.11 22.60
C ARG A 251 23.29 8.84 23.09
N ASN A 252 22.30 9.07 22.22
CA ASN A 252 20.87 8.91 22.45
C ASN A 252 20.12 8.92 21.12
N ASP A 253 18.79 8.73 21.15
CA ASP A 253 17.92 8.69 19.98
C ASP A 253 18.07 9.96 19.11
N ASN A 254 18.01 11.15 19.69
CA ASN A 254 18.14 12.40 18.93
C ASN A 254 19.49 12.52 18.19
N HIS A 255 20.58 12.09 18.83
CA HIS A 255 21.90 12.07 18.18
C HIS A 255 21.95 11.02 17.05
N ALA A 256 21.33 9.86 17.23
CA ALA A 256 21.24 8.84 16.21
C ALA A 256 20.46 9.32 14.97
N LEU A 257 19.35 10.01 15.19
CA LEU A 257 18.56 10.61 14.09
C LEU A 257 19.35 11.68 13.35
N ALA A 258 20.12 12.53 14.06
CA ALA A 258 21.00 13.52 13.44
C ALA A 258 22.10 12.85 12.59
N LEU A 259 22.70 11.75 13.07
CA LEU A 259 23.67 10.98 12.31
C LEU A 259 23.03 10.35 11.04
N ALA A 260 21.85 9.76 11.17
CA ALA A 260 21.11 9.20 10.03
C ALA A 260 20.78 10.27 8.98
N ARG A 261 20.34 11.46 9.41
CA ARG A 261 20.14 12.60 8.48
C ARG A 261 21.42 12.99 7.76
N ASN A 262 22.55 12.99 8.47
CA ASN A 262 23.86 13.26 7.87
C ASN A 262 24.29 12.19 6.86
N SER A 263 24.01 10.91 7.13
CA SER A 263 24.25 9.82 6.17
C SER A 263 23.41 10.01 4.90
N VAL A 264 22.12 10.33 5.04
CA VAL A 264 21.26 10.62 3.88
C VAL A 264 21.74 11.84 3.10
N ALA A 265 22.17 12.92 3.77
CA ALA A 265 22.68 14.14 3.13
C ALA A 265 23.93 13.89 2.25
N ARG A 266 24.70 12.83 2.57
CA ARG A 266 25.94 12.49 1.85
C ARG A 266 25.75 11.49 0.71
N LEU A 267 24.54 11.03 0.44
CA LEU A 267 24.28 10.01 -0.59
C LEU A 267 24.65 10.45 -2.02
N ASN A 268 24.92 11.73 -2.24
CA ASN A 268 25.24 12.28 -3.56
C ASN A 268 24.22 11.87 -4.64
N ARG A 269 22.96 11.94 -4.31
CA ARG A 269 21.85 11.58 -5.20
C ARG A 269 21.06 12.80 -5.61
N SER A 270 20.62 12.80 -6.86
CA SER A 270 19.62 13.74 -7.36
C SER A 270 18.45 12.97 -7.97
N LYS A 271 17.24 13.47 -7.78
CA LYS A 271 16.05 12.92 -8.42
C LYS A 271 16.14 13.18 -9.93
N PRO A 272 16.03 12.14 -10.80
CA PRO A 272 16.06 12.34 -12.24
C PRO A 272 14.78 13.06 -12.68
N LEU A 273 14.91 14.26 -13.25
CA LEU A 273 13.78 14.98 -13.83
C LEU A 273 13.63 14.55 -15.30
N THR A 274 12.89 13.48 -15.54
CA THR A 274 12.64 12.91 -16.87
C THR A 274 11.30 13.32 -17.47
N LEU A 275 10.45 13.97 -16.70
CA LEU A 275 9.11 14.44 -17.11
C LEU A 275 9.07 15.97 -17.25
N ASP A 276 8.19 16.45 -18.13
CA ASP A 276 7.82 17.86 -18.21
C ASP A 276 6.91 18.22 -17.03
N VAL A 277 7.52 18.61 -15.90
CA VAL A 277 6.80 19.05 -14.69
C VAL A 277 6.57 20.54 -14.78
N GLN A 278 5.32 20.97 -14.57
CA GLN A 278 4.89 22.36 -14.57
C GLN A 278 4.51 22.82 -13.16
N ASP A 279 4.17 24.10 -13.00
CA ASP A 279 3.64 24.61 -11.75
C ASP A 279 2.28 23.94 -11.44
N SER A 280 2.09 23.55 -10.18
CA SER A 280 0.85 22.96 -9.73
C SER A 280 -0.27 23.98 -9.66
N ILE A 281 -1.45 23.61 -10.15
CA ILE A 281 -2.66 24.42 -10.10
C ILE A 281 -3.73 23.63 -9.34
N GLU A 282 -4.37 24.26 -8.33
CA GLU A 282 -5.42 23.58 -7.60
C GLU A 282 -6.63 23.23 -8.50
N PRO A 283 -7.35 22.12 -8.23
CA PRO A 283 -8.61 21.82 -8.89
C PRO A 283 -9.64 22.93 -8.68
N LEU A 284 -10.52 23.13 -9.64
CA LEU A 284 -11.59 24.13 -9.54
C LEU A 284 -12.68 23.75 -8.53
N PHE A 285 -12.79 22.44 -8.22
CA PHE A 285 -13.82 21.92 -7.33
C PHE A 285 -13.20 21.41 -6.03
N PRO A 286 -13.81 21.72 -4.86
CA PRO A 286 -13.27 21.32 -3.56
C PRO A 286 -13.13 19.80 -3.42
N PRO A 287 -12.00 19.27 -2.88
CA PRO A 287 -11.82 17.84 -2.65
C PRO A 287 -12.88 17.23 -1.73
N ALA A 288 -13.42 18.00 -0.78
CA ALA A 288 -14.48 17.56 0.13
C ALA A 288 -15.80 17.18 -0.58
N GLU A 289 -16.03 17.69 -1.81
CA GLU A 289 -17.19 17.28 -2.61
C GLU A 289 -17.13 15.82 -3.03
N LEU A 290 -15.95 15.17 -3.01
CA LEU A 290 -15.83 13.74 -3.27
C LEU A 290 -16.71 12.89 -2.34
N PHE A 291 -17.01 13.38 -1.15
CA PHE A 291 -17.91 12.69 -0.24
C PHE A 291 -19.34 12.52 -0.80
N GLY A 292 -19.82 13.49 -1.56
CA GLY A 292 -21.17 13.45 -2.14
C GLY A 292 -21.22 12.94 -3.60
N VAL A 293 -20.05 12.79 -4.26
CA VAL A 293 -19.97 12.28 -5.63
C VAL A 293 -20.32 10.80 -5.70
N VAL A 294 -19.86 10.01 -4.73
CA VAL A 294 -20.07 8.56 -4.72
C VAL A 294 -21.41 8.22 -4.06
N PRO A 295 -22.34 7.57 -4.78
CA PRO A 295 -23.62 7.18 -4.21
C PRO A 295 -23.48 6.22 -3.03
N LYS A 296 -24.30 6.43 -1.99
CA LYS A 296 -24.44 5.51 -0.85
C LYS A 296 -24.81 4.09 -1.31
N ASN A 297 -25.68 3.98 -2.33
CA ASN A 297 -26.00 2.71 -2.95
C ASN A 297 -25.02 2.42 -4.09
N PRO A 298 -24.15 1.40 -3.97
CA PRO A 298 -23.13 1.10 -4.99
C PRO A 298 -23.69 0.61 -6.33
N ARG A 299 -24.99 0.35 -6.43
CA ARG A 299 -25.69 -0.01 -7.70
C ARG A 299 -26.06 1.23 -8.53
N ILE A 300 -26.02 2.42 -7.95
CA ILE A 300 -26.29 3.66 -8.68
C ILE A 300 -25.00 4.11 -9.39
N PRO A 301 -25.02 4.23 -10.73
CA PRO A 301 -23.86 4.70 -11.47
C PRO A 301 -23.66 6.21 -11.26
N TYR A 302 -22.41 6.64 -11.36
CA TYR A 302 -22.02 8.06 -11.38
C TYR A 302 -20.93 8.28 -12.43
N ASP A 303 -20.80 9.50 -12.91
CA ASP A 303 -19.76 9.84 -13.89
C ASP A 303 -18.41 10.00 -13.18
N VAL A 304 -17.45 9.17 -13.54
CA VAL A 304 -16.10 9.19 -12.94
C VAL A 304 -15.33 10.49 -13.24
N ARG A 305 -15.75 11.26 -14.24
CA ARG A 305 -15.17 12.59 -14.52
C ARG A 305 -15.36 13.55 -13.35
N GLU A 306 -16.40 13.36 -12.53
CA GLU A 306 -16.60 14.13 -11.30
C GLU A 306 -15.50 13.86 -10.28
N VAL A 307 -14.98 12.64 -10.22
CA VAL A 307 -13.81 12.29 -9.37
C VAL A 307 -12.55 12.91 -9.97
N ILE A 308 -12.33 12.75 -11.26
CA ILE A 308 -11.15 13.30 -11.98
C ILE A 308 -11.07 14.82 -11.78
N ALA A 309 -12.18 15.53 -11.94
CA ALA A 309 -12.23 16.97 -11.81
C ALA A 309 -11.82 17.53 -10.44
N ARG A 310 -11.88 16.69 -9.37
CA ARG A 310 -11.51 17.06 -7.99
C ARG A 310 -10.11 16.62 -7.59
N ILE A 311 -9.41 15.98 -8.51
CA ILE A 311 -8.06 15.44 -8.26
C ILE A 311 -7.01 16.14 -9.13
N VAL A 312 -7.32 16.40 -10.41
CA VAL A 312 -6.34 16.88 -11.37
C VAL A 312 -6.19 18.40 -11.36
N ASP A 313 -5.02 18.87 -11.77
CA ASP A 313 -4.68 20.28 -11.85
C ASP A 313 -5.68 21.06 -12.72
N ALA A 314 -6.13 22.22 -12.24
CA ALA A 314 -7.11 23.10 -12.89
C ALA A 314 -8.42 22.39 -13.33
N SER A 315 -8.68 21.18 -12.88
CA SER A 315 -9.74 20.30 -13.39
C SER A 315 -9.64 20.07 -14.90
N ASP A 316 -8.44 20.19 -15.48
CA ASP A 316 -8.17 20.02 -16.89
C ASP A 316 -7.92 18.55 -17.25
N PHE A 317 -8.65 18.08 -18.26
CA PHE A 317 -8.57 16.69 -18.72
C PHE A 317 -8.71 16.64 -20.24
N ASP A 318 -7.76 16.00 -20.91
CA ASP A 318 -7.79 15.77 -22.34
C ASP A 318 -8.23 14.34 -22.62
N GLU A 319 -9.55 14.18 -22.82
CA GLU A 319 -10.16 12.85 -22.94
C GLU A 319 -9.87 12.20 -24.29
N PHE A 320 -9.25 11.03 -24.23
CA PHE A 320 -8.94 10.19 -25.37
C PHE A 320 -10.13 9.34 -25.79
N LYS A 321 -10.50 9.39 -27.08
CA LYS A 321 -11.63 8.63 -27.64
C LYS A 321 -12.94 8.77 -26.84
N ALA A 322 -13.33 10.01 -26.52
CA ALA A 322 -14.50 10.32 -25.69
C ALA A 322 -15.81 9.67 -26.19
N LEU A 323 -15.96 9.46 -27.50
CA LEU A 323 -17.16 8.88 -28.13
C LEU A 323 -17.09 7.36 -28.33
N TYR A 324 -15.97 6.71 -28.01
CA TYR A 324 -15.78 5.27 -28.19
C TYR A 324 -15.47 4.58 -26.88
N GLY A 325 -16.11 3.43 -26.61
CA GLY A 325 -15.89 2.70 -25.36
C GLY A 325 -16.18 3.54 -24.12
N THR A 326 -17.33 4.18 -24.06
CA THR A 326 -17.70 5.24 -23.09
C THR A 326 -17.78 4.76 -21.64
N THR A 327 -17.80 3.44 -21.42
CA THR A 327 -17.76 2.85 -20.07
C THR A 327 -16.35 2.79 -19.46
N LEU A 328 -15.34 3.23 -20.22
CA LEU A 328 -13.99 3.49 -19.75
C LEU A 328 -13.59 4.91 -20.18
N VAL A 329 -13.22 5.73 -19.23
CA VAL A 329 -12.70 7.09 -19.46
C VAL A 329 -11.18 7.03 -19.44
N CYS A 330 -10.55 7.45 -20.54
CA CYS A 330 -9.10 7.55 -20.66
C CYS A 330 -8.72 8.97 -21.07
N GLY A 331 -7.65 9.52 -20.53
CA GLY A 331 -7.19 10.84 -20.93
C GLY A 331 -5.95 11.32 -20.19
N PHE A 332 -5.39 12.42 -20.66
CA PHE A 332 -4.20 13.05 -20.10
C PHE A 332 -4.60 14.20 -19.16
N ALA A 333 -3.86 14.29 -18.06
CA ALA A 333 -4.02 15.35 -17.07
C ALA A 333 -2.67 15.68 -16.41
N ARG A 334 -2.68 16.58 -15.45
CA ARG A 334 -1.56 16.82 -14.53
C ARG A 334 -2.01 16.64 -13.08
N LEU A 335 -1.09 16.20 -12.26
CA LEU A 335 -1.25 16.06 -10.82
C LEU A 335 -0.02 16.68 -10.14
N TYR A 336 -0.21 17.79 -9.43
CA TYR A 336 0.89 18.62 -8.91
C TYR A 336 1.94 18.97 -9.99
N GLY A 337 1.47 19.39 -11.16
CA GLY A 337 2.31 19.72 -12.31
C GLY A 337 2.87 18.51 -13.08
N MET A 338 2.87 17.32 -12.51
CA MET A 338 3.38 16.08 -13.12
C MET A 338 2.38 15.52 -14.14
N PRO A 339 2.77 15.19 -15.37
CA PRO A 339 1.89 14.58 -16.36
C PRO A 339 1.46 13.18 -15.93
N VAL A 340 0.19 12.85 -16.15
CA VAL A 340 -0.40 11.54 -15.82
C VAL A 340 -1.43 11.14 -16.87
N GLY A 341 -1.44 9.86 -17.25
CA GLY A 341 -2.51 9.23 -18.02
C GLY A 341 -3.50 8.57 -17.08
N ILE A 342 -4.76 8.93 -17.18
CA ILE A 342 -5.83 8.38 -16.32
C ILE A 342 -6.62 7.33 -17.09
N VAL A 343 -6.85 6.18 -16.45
CA VAL A 343 -7.72 5.10 -16.91
C VAL A 343 -8.76 4.87 -15.82
N ALA A 344 -10.02 5.21 -16.08
CA ALA A 344 -11.07 5.24 -15.08
C ALA A 344 -12.32 4.48 -15.52
N ASN A 345 -12.86 3.64 -14.65
CA ASN A 345 -14.11 2.95 -14.93
C ASN A 345 -15.30 3.91 -14.87
N ASN A 346 -16.17 3.81 -15.87
CA ASN A 346 -17.45 4.50 -15.96
C ASN A 346 -18.62 3.53 -16.26
N GLY A 347 -18.45 2.29 -15.81
CA GLY A 347 -19.39 1.19 -16.02
C GLY A 347 -18.69 -0.15 -16.29
N VAL A 348 -19.44 -1.12 -16.79
CA VAL A 348 -18.96 -2.44 -17.15
C VAL A 348 -17.97 -2.37 -18.33
N LEU A 349 -16.95 -3.20 -18.36
CA LEU A 349 -15.99 -3.26 -19.47
C LEU A 349 -16.55 -4.08 -20.64
N PHE A 350 -16.77 -3.40 -21.76
CA PHE A 350 -17.09 -4.00 -23.05
C PHE A 350 -15.81 -4.17 -23.90
N SER A 351 -15.91 -4.87 -25.01
CA SER A 351 -14.78 -5.11 -25.93
C SER A 351 -14.15 -3.81 -26.42
N GLU A 352 -14.93 -2.83 -26.82
CA GLU A 352 -14.46 -1.51 -27.24
C GLU A 352 -13.80 -0.71 -26.12
N ALA A 353 -14.31 -0.82 -24.89
CA ALA A 353 -13.70 -0.18 -23.73
C ALA A 353 -12.31 -0.81 -23.44
N ALA A 354 -12.19 -2.13 -23.51
CA ALA A 354 -10.92 -2.83 -23.33
C ALA A 354 -9.90 -2.47 -24.42
N GLN A 355 -10.32 -2.37 -25.68
CA GLN A 355 -9.47 -1.95 -26.81
C GLN A 355 -9.00 -0.48 -26.64
N LYS A 356 -9.90 0.42 -26.22
CA LYS A 356 -9.56 1.81 -25.89
C LYS A 356 -8.51 1.87 -24.76
N GLY A 357 -8.73 1.10 -23.69
CA GLY A 357 -7.80 1.02 -22.56
C GLY A 357 -6.42 0.52 -22.98
N ALA A 358 -6.35 -0.58 -23.73
CA ALA A 358 -5.10 -1.11 -24.25
C ALA A 358 -4.33 -0.07 -25.07
N HIS A 359 -4.98 0.55 -26.04
CA HIS A 359 -4.37 1.58 -26.90
C HIS A 359 -3.87 2.77 -26.09
N PHE A 360 -4.66 3.25 -25.11
CA PHE A 360 -4.26 4.38 -24.28
C PHE A 360 -3.06 4.07 -23.40
N ILE A 361 -3.02 2.87 -22.79
CA ILE A 361 -1.88 2.39 -22.00
C ILE A 361 -0.61 2.31 -22.86
N GLU A 362 -0.70 1.80 -24.09
CA GLU A 362 0.42 1.77 -25.04
C GLU A 362 0.94 3.17 -25.35
N LEU A 363 0.04 4.15 -25.59
CA LEU A 363 0.43 5.55 -25.80
C LEU A 363 1.17 6.14 -24.59
N CYS A 364 0.67 5.90 -23.38
CA CYS A 364 1.32 6.36 -22.15
C CYS A 364 2.69 5.71 -21.98
N ALA A 365 2.78 4.40 -22.22
CA ALA A 365 4.04 3.66 -22.14
C ALA A 365 5.08 4.18 -23.15
N GLN A 366 4.70 4.42 -24.39
CA GLN A 366 5.57 4.99 -25.43
C GLN A 366 6.05 6.40 -25.07
N ARG A 367 5.18 7.22 -24.50
CA ARG A 367 5.47 8.61 -24.09
C ARG A 367 6.10 8.73 -22.71
N LYS A 368 6.31 7.61 -22.02
CA LYS A 368 6.85 7.56 -20.65
C LYS A 368 6.00 8.37 -19.65
N ILE A 369 4.68 8.38 -19.83
CA ILE A 369 3.73 9.06 -18.94
C ILE A 369 3.22 8.05 -17.90
N PRO A 370 3.35 8.34 -16.60
CA PRO A 370 2.79 7.52 -15.52
C PRO A 370 1.28 7.31 -15.67
N LEU A 371 0.78 6.17 -15.19
CA LEU A 371 -0.63 5.80 -15.26
C LEU A 371 -1.29 5.87 -13.89
N LEU A 372 -2.50 6.45 -13.83
CA LEU A 372 -3.40 6.41 -12.69
C LEU A 372 -4.66 5.64 -13.07
N PHE A 373 -4.92 4.55 -12.36
CA PHE A 373 -6.14 3.74 -12.50
C PHE A 373 -7.13 4.11 -11.40
N LEU A 374 -8.34 4.52 -11.79
CA LEU A 374 -9.47 4.75 -10.89
C LEU A 374 -10.44 3.58 -11.06
N GLN A 375 -10.47 2.67 -10.07
CA GLN A 375 -11.27 1.46 -10.15
C GLN A 375 -12.66 1.64 -9.52
N ASN A 376 -13.68 1.44 -10.31
CA ASN A 376 -15.05 1.14 -9.89
C ASN A 376 -15.62 0.14 -10.90
N ILE A 377 -15.23 -1.14 -10.78
CA ILE A 377 -15.48 -2.17 -11.79
C ILE A 377 -16.22 -3.37 -11.21
N THR A 378 -17.28 -3.76 -11.85
CA THR A 378 -18.07 -4.96 -11.55
C THR A 378 -17.70 -6.16 -12.41
N GLY A 379 -16.89 -5.97 -13.46
CA GLY A 379 -16.38 -7.02 -14.33
C GLY A 379 -16.41 -6.65 -15.81
N PHE A 380 -15.94 -7.57 -16.65
CA PHE A 380 -16.19 -7.55 -18.08
C PHE A 380 -17.61 -8.00 -18.37
N MET A 381 -18.19 -7.49 -19.46
CA MET A 381 -19.54 -7.91 -19.88
C MET A 381 -19.56 -9.40 -20.23
N VAL A 382 -20.62 -10.07 -19.83
CA VAL A 382 -20.82 -11.51 -20.02
C VAL A 382 -22.03 -11.78 -20.91
N GLY A 383 -22.04 -12.94 -21.56
CA GLY A 383 -23.16 -13.41 -22.40
C GLY A 383 -22.71 -13.85 -23.78
N GLN A 384 -23.53 -14.71 -24.42
CA GLN A 384 -23.20 -15.37 -25.70
C GLN A 384 -22.74 -14.38 -26.78
N GLN A 385 -23.42 -13.26 -26.91
CA GLN A 385 -23.08 -12.21 -27.89
C GLN A 385 -21.69 -11.62 -27.66
N TYR A 386 -21.33 -11.40 -26.42
CA TYR A 386 -20.05 -10.78 -26.05
C TYR A 386 -18.90 -11.77 -26.16
N GLU A 387 -19.12 -13.03 -25.79
CA GLU A 387 -18.15 -14.11 -25.99
C GLU A 387 -17.88 -14.34 -27.49
N ALA A 388 -18.94 -14.44 -28.31
CA ALA A 388 -18.82 -14.55 -29.76
C ALA A 388 -18.16 -13.30 -30.39
N GLY A 389 -18.39 -12.11 -29.82
CA GLY A 389 -17.74 -10.84 -30.18
C GLY A 389 -16.28 -10.73 -29.76
N GLY A 390 -15.76 -11.69 -29.00
CA GLY A 390 -14.34 -11.76 -28.62
C GLY A 390 -13.97 -10.98 -27.38
N ILE A 391 -14.88 -10.83 -26.41
CA ILE A 391 -14.62 -10.11 -25.16
C ILE A 391 -13.36 -10.65 -24.43
N ALA A 392 -13.15 -11.98 -24.45
CA ALA A 392 -11.99 -12.60 -23.84
C ALA A 392 -10.68 -12.12 -24.46
N LYS A 393 -10.57 -12.08 -25.80
CA LYS A 393 -9.35 -11.59 -26.50
C LYS A 393 -9.15 -10.09 -26.34
N HIS A 394 -10.22 -9.30 -26.34
CA HIS A 394 -10.14 -7.85 -26.18
C HIS A 394 -9.82 -7.46 -24.73
N GLY A 395 -10.41 -8.14 -23.76
CA GLY A 395 -10.03 -8.02 -22.34
C GLY A 395 -8.56 -8.39 -22.10
N ALA A 396 -8.11 -9.51 -22.69
CA ALA A 396 -6.72 -9.96 -22.60
C ALA A 396 -5.72 -8.92 -23.17
N LYS A 397 -6.07 -8.17 -24.21
CA LYS A 397 -5.22 -7.07 -24.73
C LYS A 397 -5.00 -5.99 -23.66
N MET A 398 -6.06 -5.56 -22.99
CA MET A 398 -5.96 -4.56 -21.92
C MET A 398 -5.13 -5.10 -20.74
N VAL A 399 -5.39 -6.34 -20.33
CA VAL A 399 -4.64 -7.00 -19.24
C VAL A 399 -3.15 -7.12 -19.61
N THR A 400 -2.83 -7.49 -20.85
CA THR A 400 -1.44 -7.56 -21.35
C THR A 400 -0.78 -6.18 -21.37
N ALA A 401 -1.49 -5.15 -21.81
CA ALA A 401 -0.99 -3.78 -21.82
C ALA A 401 -0.63 -3.30 -20.40
N VAL A 402 -1.52 -3.53 -19.43
CA VAL A 402 -1.29 -3.21 -18.00
C VAL A 402 -0.08 -3.98 -17.45
N ALA A 403 0.01 -5.29 -17.74
CA ALA A 403 1.07 -6.15 -17.21
C ALA A 403 2.45 -5.76 -17.74
N CYS A 404 2.55 -5.39 -19.02
CA CYS A 404 3.82 -5.10 -19.68
C CYS A 404 4.29 -3.65 -19.53
N ALA A 405 3.40 -2.70 -19.25
CA ALA A 405 3.75 -1.28 -19.12
C ALA A 405 4.79 -1.05 -18.01
N GLN A 406 5.91 -0.42 -18.37
CA GLN A 406 7.01 -0.12 -17.45
C GLN A 406 6.94 1.30 -16.87
N VAL A 407 5.98 2.10 -17.28
CA VAL A 407 5.71 3.38 -16.63
C VAL A 407 5.18 3.18 -15.21
N PRO A 408 5.42 4.11 -14.29
CA PRO A 408 4.80 4.06 -12.97
C PRO A 408 3.28 3.88 -13.06
N LYS A 409 2.74 3.00 -12.22
CA LYS A 409 1.31 2.69 -12.15
C LYS A 409 0.82 2.95 -10.74
N LEU A 410 -0.15 3.84 -10.60
CA LEU A 410 -0.87 4.09 -9.36
C LEU A 410 -2.30 3.58 -9.51
N THR A 411 -2.83 2.95 -8.48
CA THR A 411 -4.23 2.49 -8.47
C THR A 411 -4.96 3.05 -7.26
N LEU A 412 -6.15 3.58 -7.49
CA LEU A 412 -7.09 3.99 -6.45
C LEU A 412 -8.42 3.27 -6.67
N ILE A 413 -8.82 2.45 -5.72
CA ILE A 413 -10.12 1.77 -5.74
C ILE A 413 -11.14 2.70 -5.08
N ILE A 414 -12.00 3.30 -5.91
CA ILE A 414 -13.00 4.31 -5.50
C ILE A 414 -14.40 3.72 -5.29
N GLY A 415 -14.56 2.44 -5.54
CA GLY A 415 -15.80 1.69 -5.41
C GLY A 415 -15.54 0.19 -5.49
N ASN A 416 -16.25 -0.51 -6.34
CA ASN A 416 -16.09 -1.96 -6.49
C ASN A 416 -14.85 -2.33 -7.32
N SER A 417 -14.24 -3.45 -6.99
CA SER A 417 -13.15 -4.08 -7.74
C SER A 417 -13.38 -5.60 -7.81
N TYR A 418 -14.13 -6.05 -8.81
CA TYR A 418 -14.58 -7.44 -8.91
C TYR A 418 -14.02 -8.17 -10.12
N GLY A 419 -13.66 -9.44 -9.88
CA GLY A 419 -13.26 -10.40 -10.91
C GLY A 419 -12.10 -9.95 -11.79
N ALA A 420 -12.09 -10.39 -13.05
CA ALA A 420 -11.01 -10.07 -14.01
C ALA A 420 -10.94 -8.57 -14.39
N GLY A 421 -11.96 -7.78 -14.06
CA GLY A 421 -11.92 -6.32 -14.18
C GLY A 421 -10.81 -5.70 -13.32
N ASN A 422 -10.55 -6.27 -12.13
CA ASN A 422 -9.42 -5.89 -11.28
C ASN A 422 -8.08 -6.00 -12.04
N TYR A 423 -7.90 -7.03 -12.86
CA TYR A 423 -6.67 -7.26 -13.63
C TYR A 423 -6.47 -6.20 -14.71
N GLY A 424 -7.50 -5.91 -15.49
CA GLY A 424 -7.47 -4.88 -16.53
C GLY A 424 -7.29 -3.46 -15.98
N MET A 425 -7.61 -3.25 -14.71
CA MET A 425 -7.50 -1.96 -14.01
C MET A 425 -6.32 -1.90 -13.03
N CYS A 426 -5.29 -2.70 -13.25
CA CYS A 426 -4.06 -2.71 -12.46
C CYS A 426 -4.29 -2.97 -10.96
N GLY A 427 -4.96 -4.10 -10.63
CA GLY A 427 -5.07 -4.57 -9.26
C GLY A 427 -3.72 -5.03 -8.68
N ARG A 428 -3.71 -5.46 -7.42
CA ARG A 428 -2.49 -5.78 -6.67
C ARG A 428 -1.53 -6.74 -7.38
N ALA A 429 -2.08 -7.77 -8.05
CA ALA A 429 -1.31 -8.78 -8.79
C ALA A 429 -0.64 -8.24 -10.07
N TYR A 430 -0.97 -7.03 -10.51
CA TYR A 430 -0.40 -6.36 -11.68
C TYR A 430 0.66 -5.32 -11.31
N ASP A 431 1.14 -5.43 -10.09
CA ASP A 431 2.33 -4.76 -9.58
C ASP A 431 2.29 -3.22 -9.73
N PRO A 432 1.20 -2.55 -9.24
CA PRO A 432 1.21 -1.11 -9.17
C PRO A 432 2.28 -0.64 -8.17
N ASN A 433 2.93 0.48 -8.45
CA ASN A 433 3.85 1.11 -7.50
C ASN A 433 3.16 1.39 -6.17
N PHE A 434 1.90 1.86 -6.25
CA PHE A 434 1.02 2.04 -5.10
C PHE A 434 -0.42 1.69 -5.46
N LEU A 435 -1.13 1.11 -4.49
CA LEU A 435 -2.56 0.84 -4.56
C LEU A 435 -3.23 1.29 -3.27
N PHE A 436 -4.18 2.21 -3.38
CA PHE A 436 -4.99 2.70 -2.26
C PHE A 436 -6.47 2.38 -2.46
N MET A 437 -7.22 2.38 -1.36
CA MET A 437 -8.67 2.17 -1.38
C MET A 437 -9.39 3.30 -0.64
N TRP A 438 -10.59 3.66 -1.08
CA TRP A 438 -11.52 4.45 -0.29
C TRP A 438 -12.27 3.58 0.72
N PRO A 439 -12.82 4.14 1.81
CA PRO A 439 -13.49 3.34 2.84
C PRO A 439 -14.80 2.68 2.38
N ASN A 440 -15.41 3.15 1.29
CA ASN A 440 -16.57 2.53 0.65
C ASN A 440 -16.20 1.43 -0.35
N ALA A 441 -14.92 1.21 -0.63
CA ALA A 441 -14.48 0.26 -1.64
C ALA A 441 -14.79 -1.19 -1.24
N ARG A 442 -14.90 -2.07 -2.26
CA ARG A 442 -15.06 -3.51 -2.08
C ARG A 442 -14.17 -4.24 -3.08
N ILE A 443 -13.52 -5.30 -2.63
CA ILE A 443 -12.65 -6.14 -3.47
C ILE A 443 -13.01 -7.61 -3.30
N SER A 444 -13.36 -8.30 -4.39
CA SER A 444 -13.71 -9.73 -4.38
C SER A 444 -13.70 -10.32 -5.79
N VAL A 445 -13.88 -11.63 -5.90
CA VAL A 445 -14.12 -12.30 -7.18
C VAL A 445 -15.45 -11.84 -7.81
N MET A 446 -16.49 -11.66 -6.98
CA MET A 446 -17.82 -11.16 -7.35
C MET A 446 -18.56 -10.65 -6.11
N GLY A 447 -19.70 -10.01 -6.28
CA GLY A 447 -20.55 -9.62 -5.14
C GLY A 447 -21.12 -10.83 -4.40
N GLY A 448 -21.33 -10.71 -3.08
CA GLY A 448 -21.79 -11.80 -2.22
C GLY A 448 -23.13 -12.39 -2.64
N GLU A 449 -24.09 -11.57 -3.05
CA GLU A 449 -25.39 -12.03 -3.59
C GLU A 449 -25.23 -12.87 -4.86
N GLN A 450 -24.31 -12.47 -5.75
CA GLN A 450 -24.04 -13.24 -6.98
C GLN A 450 -23.38 -14.58 -6.65
N ALA A 451 -22.41 -14.58 -5.75
CA ALA A 451 -21.74 -15.81 -5.31
C ALA A 451 -22.72 -16.79 -4.67
N ALA A 452 -23.55 -16.31 -3.75
CA ALA A 452 -24.59 -17.10 -3.10
C ALA A 452 -25.60 -17.64 -4.12
N GLY A 453 -26.00 -16.83 -5.12
CA GLY A 453 -26.89 -17.25 -6.21
C GLY A 453 -26.31 -18.37 -7.05
N VAL A 454 -25.05 -18.25 -7.47
CA VAL A 454 -24.35 -19.30 -8.25
C VAL A 454 -24.23 -20.59 -7.44
N LEU A 455 -23.78 -20.52 -6.19
CA LEU A 455 -23.60 -21.69 -5.34
C LEU A 455 -24.92 -22.38 -5.00
N SER A 456 -26.00 -21.61 -4.77
CA SER A 456 -27.34 -22.16 -4.53
C SER A 456 -27.87 -22.88 -5.78
N GLN A 457 -27.68 -22.33 -6.98
CA GLN A 457 -28.08 -22.98 -8.23
C GLN A 457 -27.35 -24.30 -8.45
N VAL A 458 -26.04 -24.35 -8.20
CA VAL A 458 -25.25 -25.58 -8.26
C VAL A 458 -25.79 -26.61 -7.26
N LYS A 459 -26.03 -26.23 -6.01
CA LYS A 459 -26.57 -27.12 -4.98
C LYS A 459 -27.99 -27.62 -5.35
N ARG A 460 -28.86 -26.72 -5.82
CA ARG A 460 -30.21 -27.07 -6.29
C ARG A 460 -30.16 -28.14 -7.38
N SER A 461 -29.35 -27.94 -8.42
CA SER A 461 -29.16 -28.89 -9.52
C SER A 461 -28.64 -30.25 -9.03
N GLN A 462 -27.79 -30.28 -8.01
CA GLN A 462 -27.30 -31.53 -7.40
C GLN A 462 -28.42 -32.27 -6.63
N MET A 463 -29.25 -31.51 -5.87
CA MET A 463 -30.36 -32.09 -5.11
C MET A 463 -31.45 -32.64 -6.03
N GLU A 464 -31.85 -31.92 -7.08
CA GLU A 464 -32.81 -32.37 -8.09
C GLU A 464 -32.37 -33.68 -8.76
N LYS A 465 -31.07 -33.79 -9.12
CA LYS A 465 -30.51 -35.05 -9.66
C LYS A 465 -30.58 -36.21 -8.69
N ARG A 466 -30.68 -35.97 -7.38
CA ARG A 466 -30.83 -36.99 -6.34
C ARG A 466 -32.28 -37.21 -5.93
N GLY A 467 -33.25 -36.58 -6.62
CA GLY A 467 -34.68 -36.68 -6.32
C GLY A 467 -35.13 -35.91 -5.06
N GLY A 468 -34.32 -35.00 -4.55
CA GLY A 468 -34.64 -34.13 -3.42
C GLY A 468 -35.30 -32.81 -3.86
N ALA A 469 -36.07 -32.20 -2.96
CA ALA A 469 -36.60 -30.85 -3.10
C ALA A 469 -35.87 -29.92 -2.10
N TRP A 470 -35.77 -28.66 -2.46
CA TRP A 470 -35.14 -27.63 -1.61
C TRP A 470 -36.14 -26.47 -1.44
N SER A 471 -36.53 -26.20 -0.21
CA SER A 471 -37.46 -25.10 0.10
C SER A 471 -36.77 -23.73 -0.03
N ALA A 472 -37.56 -22.68 -0.18
CA ALA A 472 -37.04 -21.31 -0.23
C ALA A 472 -36.31 -20.93 1.07
N ASP A 473 -36.86 -21.31 2.22
CA ASP A 473 -36.27 -21.01 3.54
C ASP A 473 -34.92 -21.72 3.72
N GLU A 474 -34.78 -22.98 3.27
CA GLU A 474 -33.52 -23.72 3.30
C GLU A 474 -32.50 -23.11 2.34
N GLU A 475 -32.95 -22.60 1.19
CA GLU A 475 -32.08 -21.91 0.24
C GLU A 475 -31.58 -20.59 0.81
N ASP A 476 -32.44 -19.79 1.43
CA ASP A 476 -32.04 -18.52 2.05
C ASP A 476 -31.11 -18.74 3.24
N ALA A 477 -31.37 -19.75 4.08
CA ALA A 477 -30.48 -20.17 5.15
C ALA A 477 -29.09 -20.63 4.64
N PHE A 478 -29.02 -21.19 3.43
CA PHE A 478 -27.77 -21.55 2.79
C PHE A 478 -27.01 -20.33 2.20
N LYS A 479 -27.77 -19.37 1.64
CA LYS A 479 -27.18 -18.18 1.01
C LYS A 479 -26.60 -17.19 2.02
N GLN A 480 -27.28 -16.99 3.17
CA GLN A 480 -26.93 -15.93 4.12
C GLN A 480 -25.48 -16.01 4.62
N PRO A 481 -24.96 -17.15 5.09
CA PRO A 481 -23.56 -17.25 5.51
C PRO A 481 -22.55 -16.89 4.40
N ILE A 482 -22.87 -17.25 3.14
CA ILE A 482 -22.04 -16.95 1.99
C ILE A 482 -22.00 -15.45 1.74
N ILE A 483 -23.15 -14.77 1.81
CA ILE A 483 -23.24 -13.32 1.66
C ILE A 483 -22.43 -12.64 2.75
N ASP A 484 -22.61 -13.04 4.02
CA ASP A 484 -21.93 -12.47 5.17
C ASP A 484 -20.40 -12.61 5.06
N ASP A 485 -19.91 -13.79 4.66
CA ASP A 485 -18.48 -14.04 4.43
C ASP A 485 -17.91 -13.16 3.32
N PHE A 486 -18.63 -13.04 2.20
CA PHE A 486 -18.19 -12.20 1.08
C PHE A 486 -18.20 -10.72 1.44
N GLU A 487 -19.19 -10.25 2.21
CA GLU A 487 -19.22 -8.88 2.69
C GLU A 487 -18.05 -8.58 3.64
N LEU A 488 -17.77 -9.49 4.57
CA LEU A 488 -16.63 -9.37 5.47
C LEU A 488 -15.31 -9.35 4.71
N GLN A 489 -15.09 -10.32 3.81
CA GLN A 489 -13.82 -10.51 3.11
C GLN A 489 -13.58 -9.45 2.02
N SER A 490 -14.63 -8.85 1.46
CA SER A 490 -14.52 -7.76 0.48
C SER A 490 -14.28 -6.39 1.11
N HIS A 491 -14.44 -6.27 2.44
CA HIS A 491 -14.33 -5.00 3.15
C HIS A 491 -12.90 -4.43 3.09
N PRO A 492 -12.70 -3.10 2.88
CA PRO A 492 -11.38 -2.51 2.75
C PRO A 492 -10.48 -2.73 3.97
N TYR A 493 -11.03 -2.78 5.18
CA TYR A 493 -10.23 -3.06 6.39
C TYR A 493 -9.73 -4.52 6.43
N TYR A 494 -10.54 -5.47 5.94
CA TYR A 494 -10.10 -6.85 5.81
C TYR A 494 -8.97 -6.99 4.78
N ALA A 495 -9.10 -6.31 3.65
CA ALA A 495 -8.07 -6.26 2.60
C ALA A 495 -6.78 -5.60 3.10
N SER A 496 -6.88 -4.43 3.71
CA SER A 496 -5.75 -3.65 4.20
C SER A 496 -5.03 -4.32 5.37
N ALA A 497 -5.77 -5.01 6.26
CA ALA A 497 -5.17 -5.83 7.31
C ALA A 497 -4.20 -6.87 6.75
N ARG A 498 -4.46 -7.39 5.54
CA ARG A 498 -3.70 -8.40 4.82
C ARG A 498 -2.73 -7.86 3.77
N LEU A 499 -2.60 -6.53 3.68
CA LEU A 499 -1.76 -5.81 2.70
C LEU A 499 -2.16 -6.11 1.24
N TRP A 500 -3.46 -6.21 0.95
CA TRP A 500 -3.93 -6.24 -0.44
C TRP A 500 -3.91 -4.86 -1.09
N ASP A 501 -3.72 -3.82 -0.28
CA ASP A 501 -3.50 -2.42 -0.65
C ASP A 501 -2.32 -1.84 0.15
N ASP A 502 -2.00 -0.59 -0.11
CA ASP A 502 -1.01 0.20 0.63
C ASP A 502 -1.67 1.17 1.62
N GLY A 503 -3.00 1.15 1.72
CA GLY A 503 -3.77 1.88 2.73
C GLY A 503 -5.17 2.27 2.28
N VAL A 504 -6.06 2.37 3.27
CA VAL A 504 -7.38 2.99 3.10
C VAL A 504 -7.24 4.47 3.37
N ILE A 505 -7.66 5.31 2.42
CA ILE A 505 -7.47 6.76 2.47
C ILE A 505 -8.80 7.51 2.49
N ASP A 506 -8.81 8.68 3.10
CA ASP A 506 -9.91 9.63 3.01
C ASP A 506 -10.06 10.10 1.54
N PRO A 507 -11.25 10.05 0.94
CA PRO A 507 -11.46 10.55 -0.42
C PRO A 507 -10.96 11.98 -0.64
N ALA A 508 -11.14 12.88 0.34
CA ALA A 508 -10.66 14.26 0.24
C ALA A 508 -9.12 14.38 0.19
N ASP A 509 -8.39 13.38 0.69
CA ASP A 509 -6.92 13.32 0.65
C ASP A 509 -6.38 12.71 -0.65
N SER A 510 -7.22 12.23 -1.56
CA SER A 510 -6.80 11.47 -2.76
C SER A 510 -5.76 12.22 -3.59
N ARG A 511 -5.99 13.52 -3.88
CA ARG A 511 -5.02 14.34 -4.63
C ARG A 511 -3.64 14.35 -3.94
N ARG A 512 -3.61 14.60 -2.64
CA ARG A 512 -2.36 14.68 -1.86
C ARG A 512 -1.62 13.35 -1.81
N VAL A 513 -2.33 12.26 -1.51
CA VAL A 513 -1.74 10.91 -1.42
C VAL A 513 -1.20 10.46 -2.78
N LEU A 514 -1.98 10.63 -3.84
CA LEU A 514 -1.56 10.28 -5.20
C LEU A 514 -0.39 11.16 -5.68
N GLY A 515 -0.37 12.45 -5.33
CA GLY A 515 0.73 13.35 -5.66
C GLY A 515 2.04 12.93 -5.00
N LEU A 516 2.01 12.59 -3.69
CA LEU A 516 3.18 12.08 -2.97
C LEU A 516 3.65 10.74 -3.53
N ALA A 517 2.72 9.82 -3.81
CA ALA A 517 3.03 8.54 -4.42
C ALA A 517 3.65 8.71 -5.82
N LEU A 518 3.08 9.57 -6.66
CA LEU A 518 3.61 9.85 -8.00
C LEU A 518 5.01 10.47 -7.92
N SER A 519 5.22 11.44 -7.03
CA SER A 519 6.55 12.03 -6.77
C SER A 519 7.58 10.95 -6.43
N ALA A 520 7.24 10.05 -5.50
CA ALA A 520 8.11 8.96 -5.10
C ALA A 520 8.54 8.06 -6.28
N THR A 521 7.62 7.78 -7.21
CA THR A 521 7.93 6.94 -8.39
C THR A 521 8.94 7.55 -9.34
N LEU A 522 9.10 8.87 -9.32
CA LEU A 522 10.00 9.60 -10.22
C LEU A 522 11.47 9.58 -9.76
N ASN A 523 11.81 8.92 -8.65
CA ASN A 523 13.20 8.69 -8.24
C ASN A 523 13.89 7.62 -9.10
N LYS A 524 13.14 6.85 -9.87
CA LYS A 524 13.64 5.86 -10.83
C LYS A 524 13.41 6.35 -12.25
N PRO A 525 14.40 6.26 -13.14
CA PRO A 525 14.18 6.51 -14.56
C PRO A 525 13.14 5.55 -15.13
N ILE A 526 12.20 6.07 -15.94
CA ILE A 526 11.18 5.26 -16.59
C ILE A 526 11.81 4.39 -17.67
N ALA A 527 11.70 3.08 -17.52
CA ALA A 527 12.28 2.11 -18.45
C ALA A 527 11.51 2.07 -19.78
N GLU A 528 12.18 1.52 -20.81
CA GLU A 528 11.51 1.22 -22.09
C GLU A 528 10.52 0.08 -21.91
N THR A 529 9.30 0.27 -22.43
CA THR A 529 8.27 -0.76 -22.44
C THR A 529 8.40 -1.65 -23.69
N ARG A 530 8.30 -2.95 -23.47
CA ARG A 530 8.16 -3.93 -24.56
C ARG A 530 6.89 -4.74 -24.28
N PHE A 531 6.02 -4.77 -25.25
CA PHE A 531 4.81 -5.58 -25.18
C PHE A 531 5.04 -6.98 -25.78
N GLY A 532 4.37 -7.97 -25.18
CA GLY A 532 4.27 -9.30 -25.78
C GLY A 532 3.34 -9.32 -26.98
N VAL A 533 3.04 -10.52 -27.49
CA VAL A 533 2.13 -10.71 -28.62
C VAL A 533 0.70 -10.49 -28.17
N PHE A 534 0.00 -9.54 -28.80
CA PHE A 534 -1.44 -9.36 -28.63
C PHE A 534 -2.20 -10.32 -29.58
N ARG A 535 -3.15 -11.07 -29.05
CA ARG A 535 -4.03 -11.89 -29.87
C ARG A 535 -5.03 -10.99 -30.60
N MET A 536 -5.13 -11.11 -31.93
CA MET A 536 -6.01 -10.30 -32.79
C MET A 536 -7.38 -10.96 -33.01
#